data_0a59abec9bd662285fd927cc9dea544a
#
_entry.id   0a59abec9bd662285fd927cc9dea544a
#
_cell.length_a   1.000
_cell.length_b   1.000
_cell.length_c   1.000
_cell.angle_alpha   90.00
_cell.angle_beta   90.00
_cell.angle_gamma   90.00
#
_symmetry.space_group_name_H-M   'P 1'
#
loop_
_entity.id
_entity.type
_entity.pdbx_description
1 polymer ?
#
loop_
_entity_poly.entity_id
_entity_poly.type
_entity_poly.pdbx_seq_one_letter_code
_entity_poly.pdbx_strand_id
1 'polypeptide(L)'
;MHRLSGSLAAVLLVCTAACLAPTVSNPKTAPQPTLAESIDAQLAKQDAFAWSLKRPLVWADFKGDPPRAGGAAAETAYTLLYGARCTGQTFEFRVVAAFRPKESWVRPAILKRPADSTRALKHEQTHFDLAEVHARRMRRHFAELIAPCRVSTDDLSEIAERMVKEEHAAQEKYDEETDHSRVPAEQARWDKEVATQLSALVKYAR
;
A
#
# COMPACT_ATOMS: atom_id res chain seq x y z
N MET A 1 -13.88 8.97 17.28
CA MET A 1 -13.82 9.38 15.88
C MET A 1 -12.34 9.53 15.53
N HIS A 2 -11.71 8.45 15.13
CA HIS A 2 -10.33 8.48 14.63
C HIS A 2 -10.39 8.79 13.14
N ARG A 3 -9.70 9.84 12.73
CA ARG A 3 -9.45 10.08 11.30
C ARG A 3 -8.28 9.18 10.92
N LEU A 4 -8.56 8.12 10.19
CA LEU A 4 -7.52 7.46 9.41
C LEU A 4 -6.96 8.51 8.45
N SER A 5 -5.71 8.89 8.64
CA SER A 5 -4.99 9.76 7.70
C SER A 5 -4.63 8.94 6.46
N GLY A 6 -5.67 8.48 5.75
CA GLY A 6 -5.53 7.96 4.41
C GLY A 6 -5.29 9.14 3.46
N SER A 7 -4.03 9.46 3.17
CA SER A 7 -3.72 10.38 2.09
C SER A 7 -4.17 9.75 0.78
N LEU A 8 -5.02 10.46 0.05
CA LEU A 8 -5.44 10.08 -1.31
C LEU A 8 -4.21 9.70 -2.12
N ALA A 9 -4.18 8.46 -2.58
CA ALA A 9 -3.17 7.98 -3.52
C ALA A 9 -3.31 8.80 -4.81
N ALA A 10 -2.25 9.50 -5.18
CA ALA A 10 -2.21 10.21 -6.45
C ALA A 10 -2.12 9.18 -7.58
N VAL A 11 -3.20 9.04 -8.32
CA VAL A 11 -3.24 8.25 -9.56
C VAL A 11 -2.50 9.02 -10.64
N LEU A 12 -1.35 8.51 -11.09
CA LEU A 12 -0.68 9.02 -12.29
C LEU A 12 -1.12 8.18 -13.49
N LEU A 13 -2.16 8.66 -14.15
CA LEU A 13 -2.60 8.10 -15.43
C LEU A 13 -1.92 8.85 -16.56
N VAL A 14 -1.02 8.18 -17.29
CA VAL A 14 -0.43 8.72 -18.51
C VAL A 14 -1.07 8.03 -19.71
N CYS A 15 -2.06 8.71 -20.33
CA CYS A 15 -2.60 8.32 -21.63
C CYS A 15 -1.80 9.02 -22.74
N THR A 16 -1.19 8.25 -23.65
CA THR A 16 -0.70 8.76 -24.93
C THR A 16 -1.52 8.14 -26.06
N ALA A 17 -2.48 8.90 -26.60
CA ALA A 17 -3.10 8.60 -27.88
C ALA A 17 -2.15 9.10 -29.00
N ALA A 18 -1.66 8.18 -29.83
CA ALA A 18 -0.85 8.52 -31.00
C ALA A 18 -1.77 8.96 -32.15
N CYS A 19 -1.87 10.27 -32.38
CA CYS A 19 -2.37 10.81 -33.65
C CYS A 19 -1.21 10.92 -34.65
N LEU A 20 -1.35 10.26 -35.81
CA LEU A 20 -0.43 10.39 -36.94
C LEU A 20 -0.58 11.77 -37.58
N ALA A 21 0.43 12.61 -37.48
CA ALA A 21 0.60 13.85 -38.25
C ALA A 21 2.04 13.95 -38.75
N PRO A 22 2.32 14.73 -39.84
CA PRO A 22 3.51 14.55 -40.68
C PRO A 22 4.81 14.97 -39.99
N THR A 23 5.89 14.31 -40.41
CA THR A 23 7.26 14.41 -39.93
C THR A 23 7.80 15.83 -39.82
N VAL A 24 7.82 16.36 -38.61
CA VAL A 24 8.77 17.37 -38.17
C VAL A 24 9.78 16.64 -37.29
N SER A 25 11.06 16.76 -37.59
CA SER A 25 12.15 16.17 -36.79
C SER A 25 12.12 16.75 -35.39
N ASN A 26 11.51 16.02 -34.46
CA ASN A 26 11.38 16.40 -33.07
C ASN A 26 12.65 16.03 -32.29
N PRO A 27 13.15 16.87 -31.36
CA PRO A 27 14.25 16.49 -30.50
C PRO A 27 13.92 15.18 -29.79
N LYS A 28 14.89 14.24 -29.72
CA LYS A 28 14.75 12.93 -29.07
C LYS A 28 14.05 13.09 -27.72
N THR A 29 12.75 12.80 -27.68
CA THR A 29 12.01 12.73 -26.42
C THR A 29 12.66 11.64 -25.59
N ALA A 30 13.10 11.97 -24.38
CA ALA A 30 13.65 10.97 -23.46
C ALA A 30 12.63 9.84 -23.28
N PRO A 31 13.08 8.58 -23.22
CA PRO A 31 12.16 7.46 -23.02
C PRO A 31 11.32 7.68 -21.75
N GLN A 32 10.03 7.43 -21.85
CA GLN A 32 9.13 7.51 -20.72
C GLN A 32 9.55 6.48 -19.66
N PRO A 33 9.57 6.85 -18.38
CA PRO A 33 9.92 5.92 -17.32
C PRO A 33 8.93 4.73 -17.30
N THR A 34 9.43 3.56 -16.95
CA THR A 34 8.60 2.38 -16.68
C THR A 34 7.69 2.60 -15.48
N LEU A 35 6.64 1.79 -15.30
CA LEU A 35 5.82 1.87 -14.08
C LEU A 35 6.63 1.57 -12.82
N ALA A 36 7.59 0.65 -12.92
CA ALA A 36 8.49 0.33 -11.82
C ALA A 36 9.31 1.56 -11.40
N GLU A 37 9.99 2.21 -12.36
CA GLU A 37 10.78 3.43 -12.11
C GLU A 37 9.92 4.57 -11.55
N SER A 38 8.69 4.71 -12.04
CA SER A 38 7.74 5.72 -11.54
C SER A 38 7.34 5.47 -10.08
N ILE A 39 7.08 4.21 -9.71
CA ILE A 39 6.76 3.84 -8.33
C ILE A 39 8.00 4.00 -7.43
N ASP A 40 9.17 3.57 -7.88
CA ASP A 40 10.41 3.71 -7.11
C ASP A 40 10.76 5.18 -6.87
N ALA A 41 10.53 6.06 -7.86
CA ALA A 41 10.67 7.51 -7.68
C ALA A 41 9.67 8.08 -6.66
N GLN A 42 8.44 7.58 -6.63
CA GLN A 42 7.44 7.99 -5.62
C GLN A 42 7.83 7.51 -4.22
N LEU A 43 8.31 6.27 -4.07
CA LEU A 43 8.82 5.75 -2.81
C LEU A 43 9.96 6.64 -2.28
N ALA A 44 10.94 6.94 -3.13
CA ALA A 44 12.07 7.80 -2.77
C ALA A 44 11.62 9.20 -2.37
N LYS A 45 10.69 9.82 -3.10
CA LYS A 45 10.15 11.15 -2.80
C LYS A 45 9.45 11.21 -1.44
N GLN A 46 8.80 10.12 -1.04
CA GLN A 46 8.06 10.03 0.23
C GLN A 46 8.93 9.49 1.39
N ASP A 47 10.20 9.18 1.15
CA ASP A 47 11.06 8.46 2.11
C ASP A 47 10.39 7.15 2.58
N ALA A 48 9.62 6.54 1.68
CA ALA A 48 8.85 5.34 1.94
C ALA A 48 9.59 4.08 1.47
N PHE A 49 9.24 2.93 2.03
CA PHE A 49 9.78 1.66 1.57
C PHE A 49 8.68 0.62 1.37
N ALA A 50 8.90 -0.25 0.39
CA ALA A 50 7.97 -1.31 0.05
C ALA A 50 7.95 -2.40 1.14
N TRP A 51 6.79 -3.02 1.30
CA TRP A 51 6.65 -4.21 2.12
C TRP A 51 7.59 -5.33 1.67
N SER A 52 8.17 -6.03 2.64
CA SER A 52 9.01 -7.21 2.39
C SER A 52 8.95 -8.17 3.58
N LEU A 53 8.74 -9.45 3.30
CA LEU A 53 8.80 -10.50 4.33
C LEU A 53 10.18 -10.56 5.05
N LYS A 54 11.25 -10.14 4.35
CA LYS A 54 12.63 -10.14 4.89
C LYS A 54 12.96 -8.91 5.71
N ARG A 55 12.05 -7.93 5.76
CA ARG A 55 12.24 -6.65 6.47
C ARG A 55 10.99 -6.32 7.27
N PRO A 56 10.76 -6.97 8.42
CA PRO A 56 9.69 -6.58 9.32
C PRO A 56 9.95 -5.16 9.87
N LEU A 57 8.88 -4.51 10.32
CA LEU A 57 8.96 -3.21 10.96
C LEU A 57 9.69 -3.30 12.30
N VAL A 58 10.44 -2.25 12.60
CA VAL A 58 11.03 -2.01 13.90
C VAL A 58 10.67 -0.60 14.35
N TRP A 59 10.69 -0.31 15.65
CA TRP A 59 10.35 1.03 16.14
C TRP A 59 11.22 2.15 15.57
N ALA A 60 12.44 1.85 15.16
CA ALA A 60 13.31 2.81 14.48
C ALA A 60 12.78 3.28 13.10
N ASP A 61 11.80 2.58 12.54
CA ASP A 61 11.15 2.98 11.30
C ASP A 61 10.09 4.09 11.54
N PHE A 62 9.56 4.21 12.75
CA PHE A 62 8.51 5.16 13.13
C PHE A 62 9.14 6.50 13.49
N LYS A 63 9.18 7.43 12.54
CA LYS A 63 9.90 8.72 12.63
C LYS A 63 8.98 9.92 12.79
N GLY A 64 7.67 9.72 12.73
CA GLY A 64 6.68 10.76 12.91
C GLY A 64 6.49 11.14 14.37
N ASP A 65 5.93 12.30 14.62
CA ASP A 65 5.58 12.77 15.94
C ASP A 65 4.17 12.29 16.34
N PRO A 66 4.00 11.69 17.52
CA PRO A 66 2.68 11.30 17.99
C PRO A 66 1.81 12.54 18.24
N PRO A 67 0.51 12.50 17.92
CA PRO A 67 -0.39 13.61 18.18
C PRO A 67 -0.48 13.90 19.67
N ARG A 68 -0.68 15.18 20.03
CA ARG A 68 -0.75 15.62 21.44
C ARG A 68 -1.93 14.98 22.20
N ALA A 69 -3.02 14.70 21.49
CA ALA A 69 -4.23 14.07 22.04
C ALA A 69 -4.52 12.74 21.33
N GLY A 70 -5.30 11.87 21.97
CA GLY A 70 -5.70 10.56 21.45
C GLY A 70 -5.15 9.40 22.28
N GLY A 71 -5.82 8.24 22.19
CA GLY A 71 -5.54 7.04 22.98
C GLY A 71 -4.66 6.00 22.30
N ALA A 72 -4.35 6.17 20.99
CA ALA A 72 -3.54 5.23 20.25
C ALA A 72 -2.10 5.18 20.80
N ALA A 73 -1.52 3.98 20.83
CA ALA A 73 -0.17 3.72 21.30
C ALA A 73 0.89 4.02 20.22
N ALA A 74 0.56 3.70 18.98
CA ALA A 74 1.34 3.92 17.78
C ALA A 74 0.40 4.06 16.59
N GLU A 75 0.94 4.32 15.42
CA GLU A 75 0.21 4.35 14.16
C GLU A 75 1.15 4.00 13.00
N THR A 76 0.73 3.03 12.19
CA THR A 76 1.38 2.68 10.93
C THR A 76 0.74 3.46 9.79
N ALA A 77 1.44 4.45 9.28
CA ALA A 77 1.07 5.11 8.03
C ALA A 77 1.67 4.33 6.85
N TYR A 78 0.81 3.97 5.91
CA TYR A 78 1.19 3.28 4.68
C TYR A 78 0.40 3.84 3.49
N THR A 79 0.75 3.41 2.30
CA THR A 79 0.00 3.71 1.08
C THR A 79 0.08 2.53 0.11
N LEU A 80 -0.95 2.35 -0.70
CA LEU A 80 -0.91 1.51 -1.89
C LEU A 80 -0.55 2.40 -3.09
N LEU A 81 0.71 2.36 -3.53
CA LEU A 81 1.14 3.00 -4.77
C LEU A 81 0.83 2.07 -5.92
N TYR A 82 0.04 2.53 -6.89
CA TYR A 82 -0.32 1.70 -8.04
C TYR A 82 -0.37 2.50 -9.34
N GLY A 83 -0.28 1.77 -10.46
CA GLY A 83 -0.42 2.31 -11.80
C GLY A 83 -0.68 1.22 -12.81
N ALA A 84 -1.29 1.60 -13.92
CA ALA A 84 -1.57 0.74 -15.06
C ALA A 84 -1.12 1.43 -16.36
N ARG A 85 -0.64 0.64 -17.33
CA ARG A 85 -0.25 1.13 -18.65
C ARG A 85 -0.46 0.08 -19.70
N CYS A 86 -0.92 0.51 -20.88
CA CYS A 86 -0.91 -0.29 -22.09
C CYS A 86 0.16 0.22 -23.07
N THR A 87 0.97 -0.70 -23.61
CA THR A 87 1.89 -0.43 -24.72
C THR A 87 1.51 -1.39 -25.85
N GLY A 88 0.79 -0.90 -26.83
CA GLY A 88 0.12 -1.75 -27.80
C GLY A 88 -0.93 -2.65 -27.13
N GLN A 89 -0.74 -3.97 -27.20
CA GLN A 89 -1.60 -4.96 -26.55
C GLN A 89 -1.04 -5.45 -25.20
N THR A 90 0.13 -4.96 -24.80
CA THR A 90 0.77 -5.36 -23.55
C THR A 90 0.27 -4.49 -22.39
N PHE A 91 -0.38 -5.12 -21.44
CA PHE A 91 -0.85 -4.48 -20.20
C PHE A 91 0.19 -4.66 -19.09
N GLU A 92 0.51 -3.58 -18.43
CA GLU A 92 1.32 -3.58 -17.22
C GLU A 92 0.51 -2.97 -16.09
N PHE A 93 0.44 -3.68 -14.97
CA PHE A 93 -0.11 -3.17 -13.71
C PHE A 93 0.91 -3.37 -12.60
N ARG A 94 1.13 -2.34 -11.82
CA ARG A 94 2.00 -2.37 -10.64
C ARG A 94 1.25 -1.85 -9.43
N VAL A 95 1.43 -2.54 -8.30
CA VAL A 95 0.99 -2.03 -7.00
C VAL A 95 1.98 -2.43 -5.92
N VAL A 96 2.19 -1.54 -4.96
CA VAL A 96 3.14 -1.69 -3.86
C VAL A 96 2.50 -1.18 -2.58
N ALA A 97 2.45 -2.02 -1.56
CA ALA A 97 2.21 -1.56 -0.19
C ALA A 97 3.50 -0.89 0.32
N ALA A 98 3.44 0.37 0.67
CA ALA A 98 4.59 1.19 1.07
C ALA A 98 4.38 1.79 2.46
N PHE A 99 5.32 1.53 3.37
CA PHE A 99 5.36 2.14 4.70
C PHE A 99 5.89 3.56 4.61
N ARG A 100 5.32 4.47 5.39
CA ARG A 100 5.63 5.91 5.39
C ARG A 100 6.25 6.32 6.73
N PRO A 101 7.58 6.25 6.88
CA PRO A 101 8.26 6.46 8.16
C PRO A 101 7.93 7.78 8.85
N LYS A 102 7.91 8.88 8.09
CA LYS A 102 7.70 10.23 8.65
C LYS A 102 6.28 10.50 9.14
N GLU A 103 5.33 9.65 8.76
CA GLU A 103 3.94 9.73 9.18
C GLU A 103 3.56 8.65 10.18
N SER A 104 4.41 7.61 10.30
CA SER A 104 4.26 6.55 11.31
C SER A 104 4.92 6.98 12.60
N TRP A 105 4.24 6.79 13.72
CA TRP A 105 4.70 7.24 15.02
C TRP A 105 4.42 6.23 16.13
N VAL A 106 5.17 6.32 17.21
CA VAL A 106 4.96 5.57 18.47
C VAL A 106 5.11 6.50 19.67
N ARG A 107 4.24 6.35 20.65
CA ARG A 107 4.36 7.11 21.90
C ARG A 107 5.54 6.64 22.73
N PRO A 108 6.41 7.55 23.20
CA PRO A 108 7.59 7.17 23.99
C PRO A 108 7.26 6.37 25.26
N ALA A 109 6.06 6.54 25.82
CA ALA A 109 5.60 5.80 27.00
C ALA A 109 5.44 4.28 26.71
N ILE A 110 5.13 3.89 25.48
CA ILE A 110 5.01 2.49 25.05
C ILE A 110 6.38 1.82 25.03
N LEU A 111 7.40 2.51 24.54
CA LEU A 111 8.77 1.98 24.45
C LEU A 111 9.37 1.62 25.81
N LYS A 112 8.87 2.24 26.88
CA LYS A 112 9.31 1.98 28.26
C LYS A 112 8.69 0.73 28.87
N ARG A 113 7.73 0.10 28.22
CA ARG A 113 6.96 -1.07 28.71
C ARG A 113 7.15 -2.24 27.72
N PRO A 114 8.13 -3.14 27.96
CA PRO A 114 8.54 -4.14 26.95
C PRO A 114 7.39 -5.00 26.40
N ALA A 115 6.50 -5.50 27.27
CA ALA A 115 5.37 -6.33 26.83
C ALA A 115 4.37 -5.54 25.96
N ASP A 116 4.03 -4.30 26.34
CA ASP A 116 3.16 -3.43 25.56
C ASP A 116 3.81 -3.02 24.25
N SER A 117 5.13 -2.72 24.29
CA SER A 117 5.92 -2.38 23.12
C SER A 117 5.93 -3.49 22.08
N THR A 118 6.17 -4.74 22.51
CA THR A 118 6.16 -5.91 21.62
C THR A 118 4.76 -6.13 21.01
N ARG A 119 3.72 -6.03 21.84
CA ARG A 119 2.33 -6.21 21.38
C ARG A 119 1.94 -5.13 20.39
N ALA A 120 2.24 -3.86 20.68
CA ALA A 120 1.94 -2.75 19.80
C ALA A 120 2.71 -2.88 18.46
N LEU A 121 4.01 -3.20 18.48
CA LEU A 121 4.78 -3.36 17.24
C LEU A 121 4.20 -4.49 16.37
N LYS A 122 3.76 -5.57 16.98
CA LYS A 122 3.12 -6.66 16.26
C LYS A 122 1.80 -6.22 15.62
N HIS A 123 1.01 -5.43 16.31
CA HIS A 123 -0.22 -4.84 15.78
C HIS A 123 0.06 -3.94 14.58
N GLU A 124 1.04 -3.06 14.69
CA GLU A 124 1.46 -2.17 13.60
C GLU A 124 2.01 -2.95 12.39
N GLN A 125 2.76 -4.03 12.63
CA GLN A 125 3.20 -4.92 11.55
C GLN A 125 2.02 -5.55 10.82
N THR A 126 0.98 -5.97 11.55
CA THR A 126 -0.19 -6.61 10.93
C THR A 126 -0.98 -5.64 10.05
N HIS A 127 -1.05 -4.34 10.39
CA HIS A 127 -1.56 -3.31 9.48
C HIS A 127 -0.80 -3.30 8.16
N PHE A 128 0.53 -3.33 8.21
CA PHE A 128 1.36 -3.31 7.00
C PHE A 128 1.26 -4.62 6.20
N ASP A 129 1.16 -5.77 6.89
CA ASP A 129 0.96 -7.07 6.27
C ASP A 129 -0.41 -7.16 5.57
N LEU A 130 -1.45 -6.59 6.18
CA LEU A 130 -2.79 -6.53 5.62
C LEU A 130 -2.82 -5.65 4.36
N ALA A 131 -2.10 -4.52 4.34
CA ALA A 131 -1.92 -3.72 3.14
C ALA A 131 -1.27 -4.52 2.00
N GLU A 132 -0.26 -5.36 2.28
CA GLU A 132 0.34 -6.23 1.26
C GLU A 132 -0.62 -7.34 0.80
N VAL A 133 -1.46 -7.90 1.68
CA VAL A 133 -2.53 -8.83 1.26
C VAL A 133 -3.40 -8.18 0.19
N HIS A 134 -3.83 -6.95 0.42
CA HIS A 134 -4.66 -6.22 -0.54
C HIS A 134 -3.89 -5.83 -1.80
N ALA A 135 -2.62 -5.45 -1.71
CA ALA A 135 -1.77 -5.26 -2.88
C ALA A 135 -1.68 -6.53 -3.74
N ARG A 136 -1.53 -7.72 -3.12
CA ARG A 136 -1.54 -9.01 -3.85
C ARG A 136 -2.90 -9.33 -4.47
N ARG A 137 -3.99 -9.01 -3.79
CA ARG A 137 -5.35 -9.15 -4.35
C ARG A 137 -5.53 -8.25 -5.57
N MET A 138 -5.05 -7.01 -5.52
CA MET A 138 -5.04 -6.11 -6.67
C MET A 138 -4.22 -6.69 -7.83
N ARG A 139 -2.98 -7.15 -7.57
CA ARG A 139 -2.13 -7.78 -8.60
C ARG A 139 -2.83 -8.97 -9.25
N ARG A 140 -3.49 -9.83 -8.44
CA ARG A 140 -4.26 -10.95 -8.95
C ARG A 140 -5.40 -10.48 -9.85
N HIS A 141 -6.23 -9.55 -9.36
CA HIS A 141 -7.39 -9.06 -10.11
C HIS A 141 -6.99 -8.50 -11.48
N PHE A 142 -5.99 -7.63 -11.51
CA PHE A 142 -5.53 -7.01 -12.76
C PHE A 142 -4.79 -7.99 -13.69
N ALA A 143 -4.14 -9.03 -13.14
CA ALA A 143 -3.51 -10.09 -13.93
C ALA A 143 -4.55 -11.04 -14.59
N GLU A 144 -5.74 -11.12 -14.04
CA GLU A 144 -6.84 -12.00 -14.50
C GLU A 144 -7.83 -11.26 -15.43
N LEU A 145 -7.66 -9.96 -15.68
CA LEU A 145 -8.51 -9.19 -16.60
C LEU A 145 -8.39 -9.71 -18.03
N ILE A 146 -9.55 -9.89 -18.69
CA ILE A 146 -9.61 -10.23 -20.10
C ILE A 146 -9.48 -8.95 -20.92
N ALA A 147 -8.51 -8.93 -21.86
CA ALA A 147 -8.26 -7.81 -22.77
C ALA A 147 -8.17 -6.43 -22.05
N PRO A 148 -7.33 -6.30 -21.01
CA PRO A 148 -7.30 -5.11 -20.15
C PRO A 148 -7.02 -3.82 -20.94
N CYS A 149 -6.29 -3.89 -22.06
CA CYS A 149 -6.03 -2.74 -22.93
C CYS A 149 -7.25 -2.29 -23.77
N ARG A 150 -8.39 -2.97 -23.64
CA ARG A 150 -9.68 -2.54 -24.19
C ARG A 150 -10.62 -1.96 -23.15
N VAL A 151 -10.26 -2.08 -21.87
CA VAL A 151 -10.98 -1.47 -20.75
C VAL A 151 -10.60 0.01 -20.72
N SER A 152 -11.55 0.89 -20.44
CA SER A 152 -11.26 2.31 -20.32
C SER A 152 -10.37 2.58 -19.10
N THR A 153 -9.64 3.66 -19.16
CA THR A 153 -8.80 4.12 -18.04
C THR A 153 -9.64 4.42 -16.79
N ASP A 154 -10.82 4.99 -17.00
CA ASP A 154 -11.74 5.34 -15.91
C ASP A 154 -12.27 4.08 -15.22
N ASP A 155 -12.66 3.04 -16.00
CA ASP A 155 -13.10 1.76 -15.43
C ASP A 155 -11.98 1.07 -14.65
N LEU A 156 -10.73 1.08 -15.17
CA LEU A 156 -9.57 0.54 -14.44
C LEU A 156 -9.32 1.29 -13.13
N SER A 157 -9.48 2.61 -13.13
CA SER A 157 -9.34 3.44 -11.94
C SER A 157 -10.44 3.14 -10.94
N GLU A 158 -11.70 3.03 -11.37
CA GLU A 158 -12.83 2.70 -10.52
C GLU A 158 -12.66 1.34 -9.84
N ILE A 159 -12.17 0.34 -10.58
CA ILE A 159 -11.82 -0.97 -10.01
C ILE A 159 -10.76 -0.82 -8.91
N ALA A 160 -9.68 -0.09 -9.18
CA ALA A 160 -8.60 0.09 -8.21
C ALA A 160 -9.09 0.83 -6.95
N GLU A 161 -9.86 1.91 -7.12
CA GLU A 161 -10.42 2.69 -6.01
C GLU A 161 -11.36 1.86 -5.13
N ARG A 162 -12.21 1.01 -5.74
CA ARG A 162 -13.05 0.08 -4.99
C ARG A 162 -12.21 -0.87 -4.14
N MET A 163 -11.15 -1.44 -4.71
CA MET A 163 -10.25 -2.35 -3.98
C MET A 163 -9.49 -1.65 -2.85
N VAL A 164 -9.15 -0.37 -3.00
CA VAL A 164 -8.58 0.46 -1.92
C VAL A 164 -9.62 0.71 -0.82
N LYS A 165 -10.89 0.94 -1.16
CA LYS A 165 -11.96 1.06 -0.15
C LYS A 165 -12.17 -0.23 0.65
N GLU A 166 -12.09 -1.39 -0.02
CA GLU A 166 -12.15 -2.70 0.64
C GLU A 166 -10.96 -2.91 1.58
N GLU A 167 -9.79 -2.43 1.21
CA GLU A 167 -8.61 -2.45 2.06
C GLU A 167 -8.80 -1.59 3.31
N HIS A 168 -9.25 -0.35 3.18
CA HIS A 168 -9.53 0.53 4.32
C HIS A 168 -10.57 -0.08 5.27
N ALA A 169 -11.65 -0.66 4.75
CA ALA A 169 -12.64 -1.34 5.56
C ALA A 169 -12.07 -2.55 6.33
N ALA A 170 -11.10 -3.27 5.74
CA ALA A 170 -10.42 -4.36 6.42
C ALA A 170 -9.52 -3.87 7.55
N GLN A 171 -8.85 -2.73 7.38
CA GLN A 171 -8.04 -2.10 8.42
C GLN A 171 -8.89 -1.61 9.60
N GLU A 172 -10.01 -0.94 9.32
CA GLU A 172 -10.96 -0.50 10.34
C GLU A 172 -11.49 -1.69 11.15
N LYS A 173 -11.89 -2.76 10.46
CA LYS A 173 -12.35 -3.99 11.10
C LYS A 173 -11.28 -4.64 11.97
N TYR A 174 -10.02 -4.65 11.51
CA TYR A 174 -8.90 -5.16 12.28
C TYR A 174 -8.71 -4.38 13.60
N ASP A 175 -8.71 -3.06 13.52
CA ASP A 175 -8.62 -2.19 14.69
C ASP A 175 -9.79 -2.40 15.67
N GLU A 176 -11.02 -2.45 15.16
CA GLU A 176 -12.23 -2.65 15.97
C GLU A 176 -12.18 -4.00 16.69
N GLU A 177 -11.92 -5.10 15.99
CA GLU A 177 -11.95 -6.43 16.57
C GLU A 177 -10.81 -6.67 17.55
N THR A 178 -9.62 -6.10 17.30
CA THR A 178 -8.48 -6.22 18.22
C THR A 178 -8.49 -5.20 19.36
N ASP A 179 -9.43 -4.25 19.34
CA ASP A 179 -9.44 -3.09 20.22
C ASP A 179 -8.05 -2.43 20.29
N HIS A 180 -7.47 -2.17 19.09
CA HIS A 180 -6.12 -1.61 18.95
C HIS A 180 -5.07 -2.40 19.76
N SER A 181 -4.96 -3.67 19.52
CA SER A 181 -4.08 -4.64 20.21
C SER A 181 -4.44 -5.03 21.65
N ARG A 182 -5.57 -4.56 22.18
CA ARG A 182 -5.96 -4.84 23.58
C ARG A 182 -6.64 -6.19 23.79
N VAL A 183 -7.10 -6.84 22.71
CA VAL A 183 -7.71 -8.17 22.72
C VAL A 183 -6.72 -9.20 22.13
N PRO A 184 -5.89 -9.87 22.96
CA PRO A 184 -4.81 -10.76 22.47
C PRO A 184 -5.31 -11.94 21.64
N ALA A 185 -6.50 -12.47 21.94
CA ALA A 185 -7.07 -13.59 21.18
C ALA A 185 -7.41 -13.19 19.74
N GLU A 186 -8.02 -12.00 19.56
CA GLU A 186 -8.34 -11.48 18.25
C GLU A 186 -7.07 -11.09 17.47
N GLN A 187 -6.09 -10.50 18.15
CA GLN A 187 -4.79 -10.25 17.55
C GLN A 187 -4.18 -11.56 16.99
N ALA A 188 -4.16 -12.63 17.77
CA ALA A 188 -3.61 -13.90 17.33
C ALA A 188 -4.41 -14.53 16.17
N ARG A 189 -5.73 -14.36 16.15
CA ARG A 189 -6.59 -14.77 15.04
C ARG A 189 -6.25 -14.03 13.75
N TRP A 190 -6.16 -12.70 13.81
CA TRP A 190 -5.82 -11.86 12.67
C TRP A 190 -4.41 -12.14 12.15
N ASP A 191 -3.42 -12.29 13.02
CA ASP A 191 -2.04 -12.64 12.63
C ASP A 191 -2.00 -13.94 11.81
N LYS A 192 -2.73 -14.96 12.26
CA LYS A 192 -2.84 -16.24 11.54
C LYS A 192 -3.56 -16.10 10.21
N GLU A 193 -4.65 -15.35 10.18
CA GLU A 193 -5.43 -15.11 8.97
C GLU A 193 -4.62 -14.37 7.92
N VAL A 194 -3.96 -13.27 8.30
CA VAL A 194 -3.12 -12.46 7.40
C VAL A 194 -1.95 -13.28 6.87
N ALA A 195 -1.27 -14.04 7.72
CA ALA A 195 -0.19 -14.93 7.29
C ALA A 195 -0.67 -16.00 6.28
N THR A 196 -1.87 -16.57 6.51
CA THR A 196 -2.50 -17.53 5.61
C THR A 196 -2.81 -16.89 4.25
N GLN A 197 -3.36 -15.68 4.25
CA GLN A 197 -3.68 -14.94 3.03
C GLN A 197 -2.42 -14.55 2.24
N LEU A 198 -1.37 -14.10 2.92
CA LEU A 198 -0.07 -13.82 2.29
C LEU A 198 0.51 -15.06 1.62
N SER A 199 0.41 -16.21 2.28
CA SER A 199 0.85 -17.50 1.72
C SER A 199 0.01 -17.92 0.51
N ALA A 200 -1.31 -17.85 0.61
CA ALA A 200 -2.22 -18.20 -0.49
C ALA A 200 -2.03 -17.32 -1.73
N LEU A 201 -1.60 -16.08 -1.53
CA LEU A 201 -1.35 -15.09 -2.57
C LEU A 201 0.14 -14.98 -2.96
N VAL A 202 0.97 -15.96 -2.62
CA VAL A 202 2.42 -15.92 -2.88
C VAL A 202 2.76 -15.77 -4.37
N LYS A 203 1.95 -16.33 -5.27
CA LYS A 203 2.09 -16.18 -6.73
C LYS A 203 2.06 -14.70 -7.17
N TYR A 204 1.40 -13.85 -6.40
CA TYR A 204 1.24 -12.41 -6.67
C TYR A 204 2.12 -11.55 -5.74
N ALA A 205 3.13 -12.15 -5.08
CA ALA A 205 4.19 -11.39 -4.43
C ALA A 205 5.01 -10.60 -5.47
N ARG A 206 5.69 -9.53 -5.00
CA ARG A 206 6.61 -8.73 -5.84
C ARG A 206 7.84 -9.53 -6.20
#